data_8370dd38c5fc23981d060335bff61d81
#
_entry.id   8370dd38c5fc23981d060335bff61d81
#
_cell.length_a   1.000
_cell.length_b   1.000
_cell.length_c   1.000
_cell.angle_alpha   90.00
_cell.angle_beta   90.00
_cell.angle_gamma   90.00
#
_symmetry.space_group_name_H-M   'P 1'
#
loop_
_entity.id
_entity.type
_entity.pdbx_description
1 polymer ?
#
loop_
_entity_poly.entity_id
_entity_poly.type
_entity_poly.pdbx_seq_one_letter_code
_entity_poly.pdbx_strand_id
1 'polypeptide(L)'
;ITEGLVGSEMCIRDSVDSVQIYKEANIGSNKPDQAILKKIKHNLIDVLDISEEFSVNDFLLRVSQIIAKSETAPLFVGGTMMYFYSLFNGITNLPKRNLSFRTKLSEEAKKIGWEKMHERLKKIDAKAAEKIKANDSQRIMRALEVNSQSKILFSDLLKTEKKSVLEDYEKFTFAVIPRCKKTFKAELKERFIKMLETGLIEETESLMTKKNKNKIKILKTVGYK
;
A
#
# COMPACT_ATOMS: atom_id res chain seq x y z
N ILE A 1 -19.99 5.93 8.33
CA ILE A 1 -20.08 4.60 7.64
C ILE A 1 -19.94 3.46 8.64
N THR A 2 -19.26 3.69 9.77
CA THR A 2 -19.03 2.67 10.79
C THR A 2 -20.28 2.28 11.58
N GLU A 3 -21.24 3.17 11.76
CA GLU A 3 -22.44 2.93 12.58
C GLU A 3 -23.54 2.15 11.83
N GLY A 4 -23.62 2.27 10.51
CA GLY A 4 -24.67 1.61 9.71
C GLY A 4 -24.46 0.12 9.39
N LEU A 5 -23.27 -0.43 9.71
CA LEU A 5 -22.95 -1.86 9.48
C LEU A 5 -22.84 -2.65 10.79
N VAL A 6 -23.21 -2.06 11.90
CA VAL A 6 -23.21 -2.69 13.23
C VAL A 6 -24.55 -3.37 13.47
N GLY A 7 -24.80 -4.46 12.80
CA GLY A 7 -26.07 -5.22 12.93
C GLY A 7 -25.93 -6.71 13.03
N SER A 8 -24.72 -7.26 12.93
CA SER A 8 -24.49 -8.67 13.20
C SER A 8 -23.20 -8.86 14.01
N GLU A 9 -23.25 -9.66 15.02
CA GLU A 9 -22.13 -10.04 15.89
C GLU A 9 -20.98 -10.77 15.17
N MET A 10 -20.98 -10.79 13.82
CA MET A 10 -20.07 -11.57 12.98
C MET A 10 -19.28 -10.77 11.93
N CYS A 11 -19.24 -9.45 11.97
CA CYS A 11 -18.48 -8.70 10.99
C CYS A 11 -17.02 -8.53 11.42
N ILE A 12 -16.17 -9.45 11.00
CA ILE A 12 -14.72 -9.23 10.99
C ILE A 12 -14.43 -8.22 9.88
N ARG A 13 -13.73 -7.14 10.18
CA ARG A 13 -13.28 -6.16 9.20
C ARG A 13 -11.82 -6.40 8.86
N ASP A 14 -11.53 -6.44 7.58
CA ASP A 14 -10.18 -6.60 7.05
C ASP A 14 -9.72 -5.28 6.46
N SER A 15 -8.75 -4.63 7.11
CA SER A 15 -8.27 -3.32 6.67
C SER A 15 -7.49 -3.43 5.37
N VAL A 16 -7.93 -2.69 4.33
CA VAL A 16 -7.23 -2.53 3.05
C VAL A 16 -6.54 -1.18 3.05
N ASP A 17 -5.62 -1.01 4.01
CA ASP A 17 -4.86 0.22 4.17
C ASP A 17 -3.37 -0.09 4.37
N SER A 18 -2.52 0.63 3.63
CA SER A 18 -1.07 0.42 3.63
C SER A 18 -0.34 1.08 4.81
N VAL A 19 -1.07 1.82 5.65
CA VAL A 19 -0.53 2.56 6.79
C VAL A 19 -1.05 2.01 8.12
N GLN A 20 -2.33 1.68 8.22
CA GLN A 20 -2.94 1.13 9.43
C GLN A 20 -2.36 -0.23 9.87
N ILE A 21 -1.65 -0.93 8.98
CA ILE A 21 -0.96 -2.18 9.27
C ILE A 21 0.16 -2.01 10.32
N TYR A 22 0.70 -0.80 10.48
CA TYR A 22 1.81 -0.51 11.39
C TYR A 22 1.30 -0.12 12.78
N LYS A 23 1.84 -0.76 13.83
CA LYS A 23 1.41 -0.60 15.23
C LYS A 23 1.40 0.84 15.73
N GLU A 24 2.36 1.65 15.32
CA GLU A 24 2.59 2.99 15.89
C GLU A 24 2.02 4.12 15.05
N ALA A 25 1.38 3.80 13.93
CA ALA A 25 0.74 4.76 13.06
C ALA A 25 -0.75 4.83 13.41
N ASN A 26 -1.13 5.66 14.34
CA ASN A 26 -2.49 5.71 14.87
C ASN A 26 -3.26 6.91 14.34
N ILE A 27 -2.84 8.11 14.71
CA ILE A 27 -3.54 9.36 14.39
C ILE A 27 -3.43 9.67 12.90
N GLY A 28 -2.21 9.73 12.36
CA GLY A 28 -1.96 10.07 10.96
C GLY A 28 -2.51 9.07 9.96
N SER A 29 -2.73 7.81 10.36
CA SER A 29 -3.39 6.79 9.55
C SER A 29 -4.91 6.77 9.69
N ASN A 30 -5.47 7.60 10.58
CA ASN A 30 -6.89 7.55 10.94
C ASN A 30 -7.36 6.16 11.34
N LYS A 31 -6.55 5.46 12.13
CA LYS A 31 -6.87 4.12 12.65
C LYS A 31 -8.10 4.19 13.54
N PRO A 32 -8.98 3.17 13.52
CA PRO A 32 -10.08 3.09 14.48
C PRO A 32 -9.55 3.11 15.91
N ASP A 33 -10.29 3.76 16.81
CA ASP A 33 -9.91 3.83 18.21
C ASP A 33 -9.98 2.45 18.90
N GLN A 34 -9.36 2.34 20.07
CA GLN A 34 -9.30 1.09 20.83
C GLN A 34 -10.67 0.57 21.28
N ALA A 35 -11.66 1.46 21.44
CA ALA A 35 -13.01 1.05 21.80
C ALA A 35 -13.70 0.33 20.63
N ILE A 36 -13.50 0.81 19.41
CA ILE A 36 -13.98 0.17 18.18
C ILE A 36 -13.24 -1.15 17.93
N LEU A 37 -11.90 -1.16 18.07
CA LEU A 37 -11.09 -2.37 17.85
C LEU A 37 -11.42 -3.50 18.84
N LYS A 38 -11.85 -3.16 20.05
CA LYS A 38 -12.32 -4.16 21.05
C LYS A 38 -13.70 -4.70 20.73
N LYS A 39 -14.59 -3.90 20.12
CA LYS A 39 -15.97 -4.33 19.79
C LYS A 39 -16.02 -5.15 18.51
N ILE A 40 -15.21 -4.79 17.53
CA ILE A 40 -15.22 -5.41 16.21
C ILE A 40 -13.80 -5.89 15.91
N LYS A 41 -13.66 -7.18 15.64
CA LYS A 41 -12.36 -7.73 15.22
C LYS A 41 -11.95 -7.14 13.90
N HIS A 42 -10.73 -6.61 13.85
CA HIS A 42 -10.11 -6.09 12.63
C HIS A 42 -8.84 -6.90 12.34
N ASN A 43 -8.74 -7.44 11.13
CA ASN A 43 -7.48 -7.98 10.66
C ASN A 43 -6.69 -6.88 9.90
N LEU A 44 -5.39 -7.08 9.75
CA LEU A 44 -4.48 -6.19 9.03
C LEU A 44 -4.34 -4.78 9.65
N ILE A 45 -4.62 -4.67 10.94
CA ILE A 45 -4.32 -3.50 11.76
C ILE A 45 -3.29 -3.91 12.82
N ASP A 46 -2.31 -3.05 13.13
CA ASP A 46 -1.29 -3.27 14.18
C ASP A 46 -0.48 -4.58 14.05
N VAL A 47 -0.19 -4.98 12.82
CA VAL A 47 0.49 -6.27 12.56
C VAL A 47 2.00 -6.14 12.53
N LEU A 48 2.51 -4.99 12.05
CA LEU A 48 3.93 -4.78 11.76
C LEU A 48 4.53 -3.64 12.58
N ASP A 49 5.81 -3.75 12.85
CA ASP A 49 6.58 -2.62 13.35
C ASP A 49 6.93 -1.66 12.21
N ILE A 50 7.11 -0.37 12.50
CA ILE A 50 7.33 0.68 11.49
C ILE A 50 8.63 0.51 10.69
N SER A 51 9.57 -0.31 11.17
CA SER A 51 10.82 -0.65 10.49
C SER A 51 10.67 -1.76 9.46
N GLU A 52 9.57 -2.49 9.50
CA GLU A 52 9.30 -3.62 8.60
C GLU A 52 8.79 -3.13 7.24
N GLU A 53 9.02 -3.94 6.21
CA GLU A 53 8.49 -3.68 4.89
C GLU A 53 7.23 -4.51 4.65
N PHE A 54 6.23 -3.88 4.05
CA PHE A 54 5.01 -4.54 3.62
C PHE A 54 4.74 -4.27 2.16
N SER A 55 4.65 -5.32 1.39
CA SER A 55 4.39 -5.27 -0.04
C SER A 55 2.96 -5.68 -0.37
N VAL A 56 2.53 -5.43 -1.61
CA VAL A 56 1.25 -5.93 -2.13
C VAL A 56 1.19 -7.46 -2.06
N ASN A 57 2.32 -8.14 -2.30
CA ASN A 57 2.38 -9.61 -2.23
C ASN A 57 2.15 -10.11 -0.80
N ASP A 58 2.75 -9.43 0.20
CA ASP A 58 2.53 -9.77 1.62
C ASP A 58 1.07 -9.53 2.01
N PHE A 59 0.45 -8.47 1.49
CA PHE A 59 -0.99 -8.21 1.67
C PHE A 59 -1.83 -9.36 1.10
N LEU A 60 -1.61 -9.75 -0.16
CA LEU A 60 -2.37 -10.83 -0.79
C LEU A 60 -2.19 -12.17 -0.08
N LEU A 61 -0.97 -12.48 0.39
CA LEU A 61 -0.70 -13.68 1.16
C LEU A 61 -1.49 -13.70 2.48
N ARG A 62 -1.53 -12.57 3.20
CA ARG A 62 -2.30 -12.47 4.44
C ARG A 62 -3.80 -12.55 4.18
N VAL A 63 -4.28 -11.91 3.11
CA VAL A 63 -5.70 -11.99 2.72
C VAL A 63 -6.08 -13.43 2.38
N SER A 64 -5.28 -14.17 1.63
CA SER A 64 -5.56 -15.58 1.33
C SER A 64 -5.62 -16.44 2.61
N GLN A 65 -4.77 -16.16 3.60
CA GLN A 65 -4.80 -16.83 4.89
C GLN A 65 -6.07 -16.49 5.71
N ILE A 66 -6.51 -15.23 5.63
CA ILE A 66 -7.73 -14.78 6.30
C ILE A 66 -8.93 -15.49 5.68
N ILE A 67 -9.05 -15.47 4.37
CA ILE A 67 -10.14 -16.11 3.64
C ILE A 67 -10.20 -17.61 3.95
N ALA A 68 -9.05 -18.29 3.91
CA ALA A 68 -8.97 -19.73 4.17
C ALA A 68 -9.37 -20.13 5.60
N LYS A 69 -9.31 -19.20 6.57
CA LYS A 69 -9.66 -19.44 7.98
C LYS A 69 -11.01 -18.86 8.36
N SER A 70 -11.64 -18.12 7.48
CA SER A 70 -12.91 -17.44 7.78
C SER A 70 -14.09 -18.39 7.59
N GLU A 71 -14.92 -18.51 8.60
CA GLU A 71 -16.19 -19.23 8.53
C GLU A 71 -17.32 -18.36 7.94
N THR A 72 -17.08 -17.05 7.86
CA THR A 72 -18.04 -16.07 7.35
C THR A 72 -17.42 -15.25 6.22
N ALA A 73 -18.25 -14.58 5.42
CA ALA A 73 -17.79 -13.74 4.33
C ALA A 73 -16.93 -12.58 4.89
N PRO A 74 -15.65 -12.44 4.52
CA PRO A 74 -14.79 -11.36 5.00
C PRO A 74 -15.23 -10.01 4.40
N LEU A 75 -15.14 -8.93 5.18
CA LEU A 75 -15.48 -7.58 4.76
C LEU A 75 -14.20 -6.74 4.61
N PHE A 76 -13.73 -6.56 3.39
CA PHE A 76 -12.56 -5.75 3.06
C PHE A 76 -12.91 -4.27 2.98
N VAL A 77 -12.35 -3.45 3.87
CA VAL A 77 -12.63 -2.00 3.96
C VAL A 77 -11.34 -1.20 3.91
N GLY A 78 -11.27 -0.20 3.06
CA GLY A 78 -10.07 0.67 3.02
C GLY A 78 -10.01 1.60 1.82
N GLY A 79 -8.88 2.27 1.67
CA GLY A 79 -8.63 3.28 0.63
C GLY A 79 -7.38 3.02 -0.22
N THR A 80 -6.64 1.94 0.01
CA THR A 80 -5.44 1.64 -0.77
C THR A 80 -5.83 0.95 -2.08
N MET A 81 -6.09 1.74 -3.12
CA MET A 81 -6.59 1.27 -4.42
C MET A 81 -5.68 0.21 -5.07
N MET A 82 -4.36 0.29 -4.86
CA MET A 82 -3.42 -0.72 -5.35
C MET A 82 -3.71 -2.10 -4.76
N TYR A 83 -4.08 -2.17 -3.48
CA TYR A 83 -4.41 -3.42 -2.81
C TYR A 83 -5.71 -4.00 -3.38
N PHE A 84 -6.75 -3.18 -3.53
CA PHE A 84 -8.00 -3.62 -4.17
C PHE A 84 -7.77 -4.07 -5.61
N TYR A 85 -7.02 -3.29 -6.40
CA TYR A 85 -6.69 -3.69 -7.77
C TYR A 85 -6.01 -5.06 -7.82
N SER A 86 -5.04 -5.28 -6.93
CA SER A 86 -4.30 -6.54 -6.87
C SER A 86 -5.16 -7.70 -6.33
N LEU A 87 -6.06 -7.40 -5.43
CA LEU A 87 -7.01 -8.37 -4.88
C LEU A 87 -7.96 -8.92 -5.95
N PHE A 88 -8.46 -8.04 -6.82
CA PHE A 88 -9.38 -8.41 -7.91
C PHE A 88 -8.68 -9.01 -9.12
N ASN A 89 -7.52 -8.47 -9.49
CA ASN A 89 -6.86 -8.81 -10.76
C ASN A 89 -5.62 -9.70 -10.58
N GLY A 90 -5.25 -9.99 -9.34
CA GLY A 90 -3.97 -10.63 -9.06
C GLY A 90 -2.76 -9.73 -9.35
N ILE A 91 -1.59 -10.26 -9.12
CA ILE A 91 -0.32 -9.59 -9.42
C ILE A 91 0.59 -10.53 -10.22
N THR A 92 1.43 -9.93 -11.05
CA THR A 92 2.48 -10.66 -11.76
C THR A 92 3.52 -11.17 -10.76
N ASN A 93 3.92 -12.42 -10.88
CA ASN A 93 5.00 -12.98 -10.10
C ASN A 93 6.35 -12.43 -10.61
N LEU A 94 6.83 -11.40 -9.97
CA LEU A 94 8.10 -10.74 -10.28
C LEU A 94 9.18 -11.13 -9.27
N PRO A 95 10.46 -11.14 -9.67
CA PRO A 95 11.58 -11.37 -8.76
C PRO A 95 11.49 -10.50 -7.50
N LYS A 96 11.94 -11.03 -6.37
CA LYS A 96 11.96 -10.29 -5.10
C LYS A 96 12.82 -9.03 -5.21
N ARG A 97 12.50 -8.05 -4.37
CA ARG A 97 13.28 -6.81 -4.28
C ARG A 97 14.73 -7.12 -3.89
N ASN A 98 15.67 -6.50 -4.60
CA ASN A 98 17.09 -6.55 -4.30
C ASN A 98 17.57 -5.19 -3.79
N LEU A 99 17.74 -5.07 -2.47
CA LEU A 99 18.11 -3.80 -1.83
C LEU A 99 19.47 -3.29 -2.27
N SER A 100 20.48 -4.18 -2.40
CA SER A 100 21.83 -3.79 -2.80
C SER A 100 21.85 -3.25 -4.24
N PHE A 101 21.11 -3.89 -5.14
CA PHE A 101 20.98 -3.42 -6.52
C PHE A 101 20.26 -2.07 -6.59
N ARG A 102 19.20 -1.88 -5.81
CA ARG A 102 18.48 -0.59 -5.74
C ARG A 102 19.34 0.54 -5.21
N THR A 103 20.20 0.27 -4.22
CA THR A 103 21.16 1.26 -3.72
C THR A 103 22.09 1.71 -4.84
N LYS A 104 22.68 0.78 -5.58
CA LYS A 104 23.52 1.08 -6.74
C LYS A 104 22.79 1.90 -7.80
N LEU A 105 21.56 1.52 -8.17
CA LEU A 105 20.76 2.29 -9.13
C LEU A 105 20.42 3.70 -8.61
N SER A 106 20.16 3.86 -7.31
CA SER A 106 19.89 5.16 -6.72
C SER A 106 21.12 6.06 -6.72
N GLU A 107 22.31 5.51 -6.48
CA GLU A 107 23.57 6.24 -6.53
C GLU A 107 23.92 6.65 -7.98
N GLU A 108 23.71 5.75 -8.93
CA GLU A 108 23.85 6.04 -10.36
C GLU A 108 22.88 7.16 -10.79
N ALA A 109 21.61 7.05 -10.42
CA ALA A 109 20.59 8.06 -10.74
C ALA A 109 20.89 9.44 -10.13
N LYS A 110 21.53 9.51 -8.95
CA LYS A 110 22.00 10.78 -8.38
C LYS A 110 23.08 11.46 -9.25
N LYS A 111 23.90 10.66 -9.94
CA LYS A 111 24.99 11.18 -10.80
C LYS A 111 24.52 11.59 -12.19
N ILE A 112 23.66 10.77 -12.81
CA ILE A 112 23.30 10.96 -14.23
C ILE A 112 21.86 11.40 -14.44
N GLY A 113 21.01 11.36 -13.43
CA GLY A 113 19.57 11.70 -13.50
C GLY A 113 18.68 10.54 -13.97
N TRP A 114 17.40 10.63 -13.63
CA TRP A 114 16.41 9.60 -13.96
C TRP A 114 16.08 9.53 -15.45
N GLU A 115 16.21 10.62 -16.18
CA GLU A 115 16.03 10.63 -17.63
C GLU A 115 17.03 9.71 -18.34
N LYS A 116 18.31 9.78 -17.97
CA LYS A 116 19.33 8.86 -18.51
C LYS A 116 19.13 7.42 -18.05
N MET A 117 18.63 7.22 -16.83
CA MET A 117 18.23 5.90 -16.37
C MET A 117 17.05 5.34 -17.18
N HIS A 118 16.12 6.19 -17.63
CA HIS A 118 15.04 5.82 -18.51
C HIS A 118 15.55 5.48 -19.93
N GLU A 119 16.51 6.22 -20.46
CA GLU A 119 17.18 5.87 -21.73
C GLU A 119 17.88 4.51 -21.64
N ARG A 120 18.52 4.22 -20.51
CA ARG A 120 19.09 2.90 -20.25
C ARG A 120 18.01 1.81 -20.26
N LEU A 121 16.86 2.05 -19.59
CA LEU A 121 15.73 1.14 -19.65
C LEU A 121 15.24 0.93 -21.09
N LYS A 122 15.16 1.99 -21.90
CA LYS A 122 14.74 1.93 -23.30
C LYS A 122 15.64 1.02 -24.13
N LYS A 123 16.94 0.99 -23.85
CA LYS A 123 17.90 0.09 -24.55
C LYS A 123 17.73 -1.38 -24.15
N ILE A 124 17.25 -1.66 -22.92
CA ILE A 124 17.08 -3.02 -22.40
C ILE A 124 15.67 -3.53 -22.71
N ASP A 125 14.65 -2.71 -22.44
CA ASP A 125 13.23 -3.04 -22.55
C ASP A 125 12.45 -1.83 -23.10
N ALA A 126 12.46 -1.67 -24.41
CA ALA A 126 11.83 -0.55 -25.09
C ALA A 126 10.32 -0.49 -24.79
N LYS A 127 9.64 -1.65 -24.72
CA LYS A 127 8.19 -1.73 -24.43
C LYS A 127 7.85 -1.27 -23.02
N ALA A 128 8.71 -1.54 -22.04
CA ALA A 128 8.54 -1.02 -20.69
C ALA A 128 8.79 0.49 -20.64
N ALA A 129 9.85 0.98 -21.31
CA ALA A 129 10.18 2.39 -21.34
C ALA A 129 9.10 3.25 -22.03
N GLU A 130 8.43 2.73 -23.04
CA GLU A 130 7.33 3.43 -23.72
C GLU A 130 6.14 3.70 -22.75
N LYS A 131 5.89 2.79 -21.82
CA LYS A 131 4.78 2.90 -20.85
C LYS A 131 5.15 3.65 -19.56
N ILE A 132 6.43 3.76 -19.27
CA ILE A 132 6.95 4.39 -18.05
C ILE A 132 7.46 5.78 -18.38
N LYS A 133 6.95 6.80 -17.69
CA LYS A 133 7.41 8.17 -17.87
C LYS A 133 8.86 8.33 -17.39
N ALA A 134 9.64 9.19 -18.06
CA ALA A 134 11.05 9.41 -17.75
C ALA A 134 11.31 9.96 -16.34
N ASN A 135 10.33 10.61 -15.73
CA ASN A 135 10.40 11.11 -14.35
C ASN A 135 9.86 10.11 -13.28
N ASP A 136 9.36 8.93 -13.69
CA ASP A 136 8.87 7.91 -12.76
C ASP A 136 10.01 7.03 -12.25
N SER A 137 10.77 7.58 -11.32
CA SER A 137 11.94 6.92 -10.72
C SER A 137 11.64 5.55 -10.14
N GLN A 138 10.48 5.37 -9.53
CA GLN A 138 10.11 4.10 -8.88
C GLN A 138 9.87 3.00 -9.91
N ARG A 139 9.14 3.29 -10.99
CA ARG A 139 8.87 2.31 -12.05
C ARG A 139 10.11 2.02 -12.88
N ILE A 140 10.93 3.04 -13.20
CA ILE A 140 12.22 2.86 -13.88
C ILE A 140 13.12 1.94 -13.06
N MET A 141 13.30 2.22 -11.76
CA MET A 141 14.08 1.39 -10.85
C MET A 141 13.58 -0.06 -10.82
N ARG A 142 12.25 -0.25 -10.73
CA ARG A 142 11.66 -1.59 -10.68
C ARG A 142 11.87 -2.37 -11.97
N ALA A 143 11.68 -1.74 -13.11
CA ALA A 143 11.89 -2.37 -14.42
C ALA A 143 13.36 -2.78 -14.62
N LEU A 144 14.31 -1.90 -14.29
CA LEU A 144 15.75 -2.20 -14.35
C LEU A 144 16.14 -3.32 -13.38
N GLU A 145 15.58 -3.32 -12.16
CA GLU A 145 15.80 -4.37 -11.15
C GLU A 145 15.32 -5.74 -11.66
N VAL A 146 14.10 -5.82 -12.17
CA VAL A 146 13.53 -7.07 -12.69
C VAL A 146 14.32 -7.59 -13.89
N ASN A 147 14.64 -6.71 -14.84
CA ASN A 147 15.45 -7.07 -16.01
C ASN A 147 16.86 -7.53 -15.65
N SER A 148 17.40 -7.11 -14.51
CA SER A 148 18.71 -7.60 -14.03
C SER A 148 18.66 -8.96 -13.36
N GLN A 149 17.52 -9.38 -12.88
CA GLN A 149 17.33 -10.62 -12.12
C GLN A 149 16.63 -11.72 -12.91
N SER A 150 16.03 -11.38 -14.04
CA SER A 150 15.26 -12.30 -14.87
C SER A 150 15.85 -12.39 -16.28
N LYS A 151 15.77 -13.57 -16.88
CA LYS A 151 16.05 -13.78 -18.31
C LYS A 151 14.92 -13.27 -19.21
N ILE A 152 13.73 -13.04 -18.63
CA ILE A 152 12.54 -12.54 -19.32
C ILE A 152 12.42 -11.05 -19.04
N LEU A 153 12.11 -10.24 -20.04
CA LEU A 153 11.94 -8.81 -19.91
C LEU A 153 10.76 -8.46 -18.99
N PHE A 154 10.90 -7.35 -18.26
CA PHE A 154 9.85 -6.86 -17.38
C PHE A 154 8.52 -6.66 -18.12
N SER A 155 8.57 -6.09 -19.33
CA SER A 155 7.38 -5.88 -20.16
C SER A 155 6.69 -7.18 -20.56
N ASP A 156 7.42 -8.27 -20.73
CA ASP A 156 6.84 -9.56 -21.09
C ASP A 156 6.34 -10.33 -19.84
N LEU A 157 7.05 -10.24 -18.72
CA LEU A 157 6.55 -10.73 -17.44
C LEU A 157 5.20 -10.11 -17.06
N LEU A 158 5.01 -8.82 -17.33
CA LEU A 158 3.73 -8.15 -17.05
C LEU A 158 2.53 -8.68 -17.86
N LYS A 159 2.79 -9.42 -18.93
CA LYS A 159 1.75 -10.07 -19.75
C LYS A 159 1.38 -11.47 -19.27
N THR A 160 2.18 -12.05 -18.36
CA THR A 160 1.87 -13.37 -17.83
C THR A 160 0.55 -13.36 -17.08
N GLU A 161 -0.11 -14.49 -17.07
CA GLU A 161 -1.37 -14.69 -16.38
C GLU A 161 -1.26 -14.31 -14.90
N LYS A 162 -2.26 -13.60 -14.43
CA LYS A 162 -2.37 -13.17 -13.04
C LYS A 162 -3.55 -13.89 -12.43
N LYS A 163 -3.30 -14.58 -11.34
CA LYS A 163 -4.37 -15.24 -10.60
C LYS A 163 -4.80 -14.40 -9.42
N SER A 164 -6.09 -14.08 -9.37
CA SER A 164 -6.68 -13.38 -8.22
C SER A 164 -6.85 -14.33 -7.05
N VAL A 165 -6.63 -13.87 -5.83
CA VAL A 165 -6.95 -14.62 -4.61
C VAL A 165 -8.47 -14.74 -4.40
N LEU A 166 -9.27 -13.98 -5.14
CA LEU A 166 -10.73 -14.00 -5.13
C LEU A 166 -11.34 -14.66 -6.37
N GLU A 167 -10.58 -15.42 -7.16
CA GLU A 167 -11.05 -15.94 -8.43
C GLU A 167 -12.29 -16.83 -8.26
N ASP A 168 -12.25 -17.69 -7.26
CA ASP A 168 -13.30 -18.68 -6.98
C ASP A 168 -14.42 -18.16 -6.04
N TYR A 169 -14.45 -16.85 -5.74
CA TYR A 169 -15.40 -16.27 -4.81
C TYR A 169 -16.36 -15.30 -5.48
N GLU A 170 -17.62 -15.34 -5.08
CA GLU A 170 -18.57 -14.27 -5.40
C GLU A 170 -18.19 -12.98 -4.66
N LYS A 171 -18.30 -11.82 -5.36
CA LYS A 171 -17.79 -10.54 -4.88
C LYS A 171 -18.86 -9.46 -4.95
N PHE A 172 -19.13 -8.83 -3.83
CA PHE A 172 -19.96 -7.63 -3.76
C PHE A 172 -19.08 -6.42 -3.49
N THR A 173 -19.13 -5.42 -4.35
CA THR A 173 -18.29 -4.24 -4.25
C THR A 173 -19.13 -2.98 -4.06
N PHE A 174 -18.80 -2.20 -3.01
CA PHE A 174 -19.43 -0.93 -2.70
C PHE A 174 -18.39 0.19 -2.72
N ALA A 175 -18.69 1.27 -3.42
CA ALA A 175 -17.86 2.47 -3.42
C ALA A 175 -18.58 3.62 -2.71
N VAL A 176 -17.95 4.19 -1.71
CA VAL A 176 -18.43 5.39 -1.02
C VAL A 176 -17.85 6.61 -1.71
N ILE A 177 -18.71 7.38 -2.36
CA ILE A 177 -18.32 8.55 -3.14
C ILE A 177 -18.94 9.80 -2.48
N PRO A 178 -18.15 10.85 -2.22
CA PRO A 178 -18.69 12.09 -1.66
C PRO A 178 -19.66 12.77 -2.65
N ARG A 179 -20.81 13.19 -2.17
CA ARG A 179 -21.83 13.88 -2.99
C ARG A 179 -21.33 15.20 -3.56
N CYS A 180 -20.55 15.93 -2.78
CA CYS A 180 -20.07 17.27 -3.12
C CYS A 180 -18.59 17.43 -2.74
N LYS A 181 -17.76 17.89 -3.69
CA LYS A 181 -16.33 18.16 -3.43
C LYS A 181 -16.10 19.25 -2.37
N LYS A 182 -16.99 20.25 -2.28
CA LYS A 182 -16.85 21.36 -1.34
C LYS A 182 -17.06 20.89 0.10
N THR A 183 -18.14 20.16 0.36
CA THR A 183 -18.41 19.57 1.68
C THR A 183 -17.35 18.58 2.07
N PHE A 184 -16.93 17.71 1.15
CA PHE A 184 -15.86 16.75 1.40
C PHE A 184 -14.52 17.41 1.77
N LYS A 185 -14.17 18.54 1.12
CA LYS A 185 -12.97 19.30 1.52
C LYS A 185 -13.09 19.89 2.92
N ALA A 186 -14.29 20.36 3.31
CA ALA A 186 -14.52 20.86 4.65
C ALA A 186 -14.37 19.74 5.69
N GLU A 187 -14.98 18.58 5.48
CA GLU A 187 -14.86 17.39 6.32
C GLU A 187 -13.41 16.91 6.46
N LEU A 188 -12.65 16.92 5.36
CA LEU A 188 -11.22 16.59 5.39
C LEU A 188 -10.42 17.58 6.22
N LYS A 189 -10.74 18.88 6.12
CA LYS A 189 -10.09 19.93 6.91
C LYS A 189 -10.40 19.77 8.40
N GLU A 190 -11.64 19.56 8.76
CA GLU A 190 -12.05 19.33 10.15
C GLU A 190 -11.36 18.08 10.73
N ARG A 191 -11.35 16.99 9.97
CA ARG A 191 -10.64 15.77 10.38
C ARG A 191 -9.16 16.03 10.61
N PHE A 192 -8.50 16.79 9.75
CA PHE A 192 -7.09 17.11 9.90
C PHE A 192 -6.84 18.00 11.12
N ILE A 193 -7.69 18.99 11.37
CA ILE A 193 -7.62 19.82 12.58
C ILE A 193 -7.75 18.94 13.82
N LYS A 194 -8.74 18.04 13.85
CA LYS A 194 -8.91 17.10 14.96
C LYS A 194 -7.69 16.19 15.16
N MET A 195 -7.04 15.73 14.08
CA MET A 195 -5.79 14.97 14.18
C MET A 195 -4.67 15.80 14.84
N LEU A 196 -4.53 17.08 14.50
CA LEU A 196 -3.57 17.98 15.14
C LEU A 196 -3.84 18.14 16.63
N GLU A 197 -5.11 18.36 16.99
CA GLU A 197 -5.55 18.51 18.39
C GLU A 197 -5.37 17.23 19.21
N THR A 198 -5.40 16.06 18.57
CA THR A 198 -5.24 14.76 19.23
C THR A 198 -3.80 14.27 19.29
N GLY A 199 -2.82 15.05 18.83
CA GLY A 199 -1.40 14.73 18.98
C GLY A 199 -0.72 14.19 17.72
N LEU A 200 -1.14 14.56 16.52
CA LEU A 200 -0.50 14.15 15.27
C LEU A 200 0.96 14.60 15.18
N ILE A 201 1.28 15.78 15.72
CA ILE A 201 2.65 16.32 15.70
C ILE A 201 3.52 15.44 16.59
N GLU A 202 3.11 15.20 17.82
CA GLU A 202 3.81 14.38 18.80
C GLU A 202 4.01 12.94 18.33
N GLU A 203 3.00 12.35 17.69
CA GLU A 203 3.12 11.03 17.06
C GLU A 203 4.18 11.06 15.95
N THR A 204 4.17 12.07 15.10
CA THR A 204 5.14 12.21 14.00
C THR A 204 6.56 12.41 14.52
N GLU A 205 6.76 13.26 15.52
CA GLU A 205 8.05 13.50 16.17
C GLU A 205 8.58 12.21 16.81
N SER A 206 7.73 11.48 17.53
CA SER A 206 8.07 10.17 18.09
C SER A 206 8.54 9.19 17.03
N LEU A 207 7.88 9.13 15.89
CA LEU A 207 8.30 8.31 14.75
C LEU A 207 9.64 8.76 14.15
N MET A 208 9.90 10.07 14.12
CA MET A 208 11.13 10.64 13.57
C MET A 208 12.35 10.43 14.48
N THR A 209 12.18 10.34 15.79
CA THR A 209 13.27 10.15 16.76
C THR A 209 13.75 8.70 16.84
N LYS A 210 13.02 7.75 16.30
CA LYS A 210 13.41 6.33 16.34
C LYS A 210 14.70 6.04 15.57
N LYS A 211 15.47 5.12 16.12
CA LYS A 211 16.67 4.58 15.44
C LYS A 211 16.27 4.06 14.05
N ASN A 212 17.00 4.48 13.00
CA ASN A 212 16.73 4.15 11.60
C ASN A 212 15.58 4.92 10.91
N LYS A 213 15.33 6.17 11.30
CA LYS A 213 14.32 7.05 10.66
C LYS A 213 14.35 7.06 9.13
N ASN A 214 15.51 6.90 8.51
CA ASN A 214 15.65 6.84 7.04
C ASN A 214 14.99 5.59 6.41
N LYS A 215 14.72 4.56 7.22
CA LYS A 215 14.03 3.33 6.78
C LYS A 215 12.53 3.40 7.03
N ILE A 216 12.04 4.38 7.79
CA ILE A 216 10.63 4.52 8.14
C ILE A 216 9.88 5.09 6.93
N LYS A 217 9.28 4.20 6.15
CA LYS A 217 8.56 4.58 4.92
C LYS A 217 7.29 5.36 5.21
N ILE A 218 6.69 5.14 6.36
CA ILE A 218 5.43 5.78 6.77
C ILE A 218 5.53 7.31 6.79
N LEU A 219 6.70 7.88 7.14
CA LEU A 219 6.93 9.32 7.10
C LEU A 219 6.85 9.95 5.70
N LYS A 220 6.71 9.13 4.66
CA LYS A 220 6.51 9.56 3.26
C LYS A 220 5.08 9.38 2.79
N THR A 221 4.20 8.88 3.64
CA THR A 221 2.80 8.64 3.31
C THR A 221 1.93 9.86 3.62
N VAL A 222 0.74 9.88 3.04
CA VAL A 222 -0.27 10.89 3.35
C VAL A 222 -0.64 10.76 4.84
N GLY A 223 -0.67 11.88 5.55
CA GLY A 223 -0.89 11.94 6.99
C GLY A 223 0.38 12.23 7.81
N TYR A 224 1.57 11.86 7.30
CA TYR A 224 2.86 12.07 7.98
C TYR A 224 3.87 12.87 7.14
N LYS A 225 3.49 13.29 5.95
CA LYS A 225 4.35 14.05 5.02
C LYS A 225 4.09 15.54 5.11
#